data_2e4c361726ab34f7ee08b3dd766a74da
#
_entry.id   2e4c361726ab34f7ee08b3dd766a74da
#
_cell.length_a   1.000
_cell.length_b   1.000
_cell.length_c   1.000
_cell.angle_alpha   90.00
_cell.angle_beta   90.00
_cell.angle_gamma   90.00
#
_symmetry.space_group_name_H-M   'P 1'
#
loop_
_entity.id
_entity.type
_entity.pdbx_description
1 polymer ?
#
loop_
_entity_poly.entity_id
_entity_poly.type
_entity_poly.pdbx_seq_one_letter_code
_entity_poly.pdbx_strand_id
1 'polypeptide(L)'
;MTDPSKQTWFTEIFGDEGTSFGLEITEKLHEEQTQYQFLEVYDTKTFGKLMVLDGCVMLTSRDNFLYHEMMSHPALFTHPNPKKVAIIGGGDCGTLREVLKHPGVERCTQIDIDEKVTWASQQWFPELCDANDDPRAELLFDDGIAWVKNCAPGSMDVIIIDSTDPVGPAEGLFAVDFYKDCLKALKPEGLLVQQSESPLLHSDSIIKKIHLDMADAGFQQCHTLPFPQPVYPTGWWSCTMASPHGSVTHFRESDAAAKAFETQYYNLEIHRGALAMPEFMKRALSK
;
A
#
# COMPACT_ATOMS: atom_id res chain seq x y z
N MET A 1 -14.83 24.36 -27.37
CA MET A 1 -14.97 22.94 -26.96
C MET A 1 -14.02 22.16 -27.84
N THR A 2 -13.06 21.48 -27.25
CA THR A 2 -12.15 20.57 -27.98
C THR A 2 -12.96 19.36 -28.43
N ASP A 3 -12.68 18.89 -29.64
CA ASP A 3 -13.32 17.71 -30.24
C ASP A 3 -12.94 16.46 -29.41
N PRO A 4 -13.89 15.77 -28.74
CA PRO A 4 -13.58 14.60 -27.90
C PRO A 4 -12.93 13.45 -28.68
N SER A 5 -13.09 13.40 -30.00
CA SER A 5 -12.49 12.35 -30.85
C SER A 5 -10.97 12.50 -31.08
N LYS A 6 -10.40 13.65 -30.61
CA LYS A 6 -8.95 13.94 -30.71
C LYS A 6 -8.23 13.83 -29.36
N GLN A 7 -8.93 13.48 -28.29
CA GLN A 7 -8.36 13.33 -26.97
C GLN A 7 -7.85 11.89 -26.78
N THR A 8 -6.64 11.75 -26.29
CA THR A 8 -6.06 10.44 -25.93
C THR A 8 -6.35 10.18 -24.46
N TRP A 9 -6.95 9.03 -24.17
CA TRP A 9 -7.26 8.60 -22.82
C TRP A 9 -6.49 7.34 -22.48
N PHE A 10 -5.87 7.32 -21.32
CA PHE A 10 -5.56 6.06 -20.66
C PHE A 10 -6.86 5.55 -20.03
N THR A 11 -7.16 4.28 -20.21
CA THR A 11 -8.37 3.66 -19.62
C THR A 11 -7.99 2.29 -19.08
N GLU A 12 -8.14 2.13 -17.78
CA GLU A 12 -8.09 0.84 -17.12
C GLU A 12 -9.49 0.23 -17.11
N ILE A 13 -9.58 -1.04 -17.47
CA ILE A 13 -10.87 -1.77 -17.58
C ILE A 13 -10.88 -2.90 -16.55
N PHE A 14 -11.83 -2.82 -15.65
CA PHE A 14 -12.13 -3.84 -14.64
C PHE A 14 -13.23 -4.75 -15.20
N GLY A 15 -12.81 -5.75 -15.99
CA GLY A 15 -13.73 -6.57 -16.79
C GLY A 15 -14.70 -7.38 -15.95
N ASP A 16 -14.27 -7.95 -14.85
CA ASP A 16 -15.09 -8.77 -13.96
C ASP A 16 -16.13 -7.93 -13.20
N GLU A 17 -15.80 -6.68 -12.86
CA GLU A 17 -16.68 -5.72 -12.19
C GLU A 17 -17.56 -4.92 -13.16
N GLY A 18 -17.25 -4.98 -14.46
CA GLY A 18 -17.97 -4.24 -15.50
C GLY A 18 -17.82 -2.72 -15.36
N THR A 19 -16.66 -2.26 -14.87
CA THR A 19 -16.35 -0.84 -14.65
C THR A 19 -15.07 -0.43 -15.36
N SER A 20 -14.80 0.86 -15.46
CA SER A 20 -13.55 1.38 -15.97
C SER A 20 -13.20 2.72 -15.34
N PHE A 21 -11.93 3.04 -15.29
CA PHE A 21 -11.41 4.35 -14.92
C PHE A 21 -10.53 4.91 -16.04
N GLY A 22 -10.56 6.22 -16.27
CA GLY A 22 -9.75 6.83 -17.32
C GLY A 22 -9.30 8.25 -17.02
N LEU A 23 -8.09 8.57 -17.50
CA LEU A 23 -7.50 9.91 -17.44
C LEU A 23 -7.15 10.41 -18.86
N GLU A 24 -7.42 11.70 -19.13
CA GLU A 24 -6.98 12.34 -20.37
C GLU A 24 -5.47 12.53 -20.33
N ILE A 25 -4.77 11.90 -21.28
CA ILE A 25 -3.31 11.90 -21.43
C ILE A 25 -2.89 13.07 -22.30
N THR A 26 -1.88 13.81 -21.88
CA THR A 26 -1.25 14.86 -22.66
C THR A 26 0.01 14.38 -23.37
N GLU A 27 0.78 13.48 -22.72
CA GLU A 27 2.02 12.93 -23.27
C GLU A 27 2.33 11.57 -22.66
N LYS A 28 2.94 10.64 -23.44
CA LYS A 28 3.60 9.45 -22.91
C LYS A 28 5.06 9.80 -22.65
N LEU A 29 5.48 9.75 -21.39
CA LEU A 29 6.83 10.15 -20.96
C LEU A 29 7.81 8.98 -21.03
N HIS A 30 7.35 7.75 -20.77
CA HIS A 30 8.18 6.55 -20.75
C HIS A 30 7.37 5.29 -21.01
N GLU A 31 8.03 4.28 -21.58
CA GLU A 31 7.58 2.90 -21.61
C GLU A 31 8.78 1.95 -21.63
N GLU A 32 8.71 0.87 -20.86
CA GLU A 32 9.75 -0.15 -20.81
C GLU A 32 9.14 -1.51 -20.44
N GLN A 33 9.47 -2.55 -21.22
CA GLN A 33 9.23 -3.93 -20.80
C GLN A 33 10.39 -4.35 -19.90
N THR A 34 10.11 -4.43 -18.59
CA THR A 34 11.10 -4.95 -17.64
C THR A 34 11.15 -6.47 -17.66
N GLN A 35 11.92 -7.07 -16.78
CA GLN A 35 11.93 -8.52 -16.61
C GLN A 35 10.59 -9.04 -16.03
N TYR A 36 9.85 -8.17 -15.32
CA TYR A 36 8.68 -8.56 -14.50
C TYR A 36 7.36 -8.06 -15.06
N GLN A 37 7.35 -6.86 -15.67
CA GLN A 37 6.11 -6.15 -16.03
C GLN A 37 6.34 -5.10 -17.10
N PHE A 38 5.27 -4.61 -17.72
CA PHE A 38 5.32 -3.49 -18.65
C PHE A 38 5.05 -2.19 -17.90
N LEU A 39 6.07 -1.34 -17.81
CA LEU A 39 6.02 -0.07 -17.10
C LEU A 39 5.76 1.07 -18.07
N GLU A 40 4.81 1.94 -17.77
CA GLU A 40 4.51 3.14 -18.54
C GLU A 40 4.38 4.35 -17.62
N VAL A 41 4.81 5.51 -18.09
CA VAL A 41 4.61 6.78 -17.42
C VAL A 41 4.01 7.79 -18.38
N TYR A 42 2.96 8.45 -17.95
CA TYR A 42 2.24 9.45 -18.73
C TYR A 42 2.19 10.78 -18.00
N ASP A 43 2.10 11.87 -18.77
CA ASP A 43 1.61 13.15 -18.25
C ASP A 43 0.10 13.26 -18.51
N THR A 44 -0.64 13.70 -17.52
CA THR A 44 -2.11 13.81 -17.58
C THR A 44 -2.55 15.26 -17.51
N LYS A 45 -3.74 15.55 -17.98
CA LYS A 45 -4.28 16.89 -18.00
C LYS A 45 -4.46 17.53 -16.61
N THR A 46 -4.83 16.73 -15.60
CA THR A 46 -5.22 17.27 -14.28
C THR A 46 -4.69 16.49 -13.09
N PHE A 47 -4.17 15.28 -13.28
CA PHE A 47 -3.63 14.43 -12.20
C PHE A 47 -2.10 14.45 -12.12
N GLY A 48 -1.42 15.27 -12.95
CA GLY A 48 0.03 15.27 -13.06
C GLY A 48 0.51 14.00 -13.75
N LYS A 49 1.61 13.44 -13.29
CA LYS A 49 2.15 12.21 -13.84
C LYS A 49 1.37 10.99 -13.35
N LEU A 50 1.23 10.00 -14.22
CA LEU A 50 0.57 8.71 -13.98
C LEU A 50 1.59 7.61 -14.24
N MET A 51 1.77 6.69 -13.26
CA MET A 51 2.50 5.44 -13.45
C MET A 51 1.51 4.30 -13.65
N VAL A 52 1.81 3.45 -14.62
CA VAL A 52 1.01 2.28 -14.99
C VAL A 52 1.93 1.07 -15.07
N LEU A 53 1.50 -0.06 -14.49
CA LEU A 53 2.17 -1.36 -14.59
C LEU A 53 1.19 -2.38 -15.16
N ASP A 54 1.56 -3.02 -16.26
CA ASP A 54 0.73 -4.01 -16.99
C ASP A 54 -0.70 -3.52 -17.27
N GLY A 55 -0.85 -2.21 -17.55
CA GLY A 55 -2.13 -1.59 -17.83
C GLY A 55 -2.94 -1.18 -16.59
N CYS A 56 -2.45 -1.43 -15.37
CA CYS A 56 -3.09 -1.05 -14.12
C CYS A 56 -2.52 0.28 -13.58
N VAL A 57 -3.39 1.16 -13.11
CA VAL A 57 -2.98 2.43 -12.48
C VAL A 57 -2.30 2.16 -11.15
N MET A 58 -1.03 2.58 -11.01
CA MET A 58 -0.32 2.46 -9.74
C MET A 58 -0.43 3.73 -8.89
N LEU A 59 -0.15 4.89 -9.47
CA LEU A 59 -0.21 6.15 -8.74
C LEU A 59 -0.30 7.36 -9.68
N THR A 60 -0.73 8.49 -9.14
CA THR A 60 -0.56 9.79 -9.79
C THR A 60 0.13 10.79 -8.85
N SER A 61 0.75 11.82 -9.43
CA SER A 61 1.34 12.90 -8.63
C SER A 61 0.32 13.62 -7.75
N ARG A 62 -0.97 13.60 -8.13
CA ARG A 62 -2.00 14.38 -7.46
C ARG A 62 -2.55 13.75 -6.20
N ASP A 63 -2.68 12.43 -6.13
CA ASP A 63 -3.43 11.73 -5.08
C ASP A 63 -2.67 10.61 -4.38
N ASN A 64 -1.40 10.36 -4.75
CA ASN A 64 -0.58 9.29 -4.15
C ASN A 64 -0.51 9.34 -2.61
N PHE A 65 -0.55 10.54 -2.02
CA PHE A 65 -0.46 10.72 -0.57
C PHE A 65 -1.63 10.05 0.18
N LEU A 66 -2.81 9.92 -0.43
CA LEU A 66 -3.96 9.25 0.18
C LEU A 66 -3.62 7.79 0.52
N TYR A 67 -3.01 7.09 -0.42
CA TYR A 67 -2.59 5.71 -0.27
C TYR A 67 -1.39 5.58 0.67
N HIS A 68 -0.29 6.26 0.40
CA HIS A 68 0.96 6.08 1.15
C HIS A 68 0.82 6.46 2.63
N GLU A 69 0.08 7.53 2.93
CA GLU A 69 -0.18 7.93 4.31
C GLU A 69 -1.06 6.91 5.05
N MET A 70 -2.05 6.31 4.37
CA MET A 70 -2.94 5.32 4.99
C MET A 70 -2.31 3.93 5.10
N MET A 71 -1.40 3.56 4.21
CA MET A 71 -0.59 2.34 4.35
C MET A 71 0.40 2.42 5.52
N SER A 72 0.86 3.62 5.87
CA SER A 72 1.96 3.82 6.83
C SER A 72 1.48 4.27 8.21
N HIS A 73 0.89 5.45 8.29
CA HIS A 73 0.67 6.13 9.57
C HIS A 73 -0.27 5.41 10.54
N PRO A 74 -1.39 4.79 10.09
CA PRO A 74 -2.26 4.07 11.01
C PRO A 74 -1.52 2.97 11.78
N ALA A 75 -0.74 2.16 11.08
CA ALA A 75 0.03 1.08 11.72
C ALA A 75 1.13 1.62 12.64
N LEU A 76 1.86 2.64 12.18
CA LEU A 76 2.96 3.21 12.96
C LEU A 76 2.48 3.91 14.24
N PHE A 77 1.28 4.48 14.27
CA PHE A 77 0.68 5.00 15.49
C PHE A 77 -0.05 3.93 16.32
N THR A 78 -0.46 2.82 15.71
CA THR A 78 -1.06 1.68 16.44
C THR A 78 0.02 0.88 17.17
N HIS A 79 1.18 0.64 16.56
CA HIS A 79 2.27 -0.04 17.23
C HIS A 79 2.84 0.81 18.38
N PRO A 80 3.10 0.23 19.58
CA PRO A 80 3.55 0.99 20.74
C PRO A 80 4.89 1.70 20.55
N ASN A 81 5.83 1.10 19.81
CA ASN A 81 7.15 1.67 19.57
C ASN A 81 7.80 1.03 18.31
N PRO A 82 7.39 1.44 17.08
CA PRO A 82 7.91 0.86 15.84
C PRO A 82 9.36 1.30 15.62
N LYS A 83 10.28 0.34 15.51
CA LYS A 83 11.70 0.55 15.30
C LYS A 83 12.16 0.00 13.94
N LYS A 84 11.73 -1.21 13.62
CA LYS A 84 12.14 -1.93 12.41
C LYS A 84 10.92 -2.20 11.56
N VAL A 85 10.91 -1.63 10.37
CA VAL A 85 9.81 -1.75 9.40
C VAL A 85 10.34 -2.43 8.15
N ALA A 86 9.56 -3.35 7.60
CA ALA A 86 9.78 -3.90 6.27
C ALA A 86 8.62 -3.49 5.36
N ILE A 87 8.93 -3.14 4.12
CA ILE A 87 7.96 -2.87 3.05
C ILE A 87 8.21 -3.91 1.95
N ILE A 88 7.20 -4.69 1.62
CA ILE A 88 7.26 -5.68 0.54
C ILE A 88 6.53 -5.10 -0.66
N GLY A 89 7.27 -4.86 -1.74
CA GLY A 89 6.85 -4.02 -2.85
C GLY A 89 7.15 -2.54 -2.56
N GLY A 90 6.26 -1.66 -2.99
CA GLY A 90 6.38 -0.21 -2.77
C GLY A 90 7.50 0.44 -3.58
N GLY A 91 7.80 -0.10 -4.77
CA GLY A 91 8.90 0.35 -5.62
C GLY A 91 8.87 1.83 -5.99
N ASP A 92 7.71 2.49 -5.83
CA ASP A 92 7.58 3.94 -6.00
C ASP A 92 8.20 4.76 -4.86
N CYS A 93 8.53 4.15 -3.73
CA CYS A 93 9.14 4.74 -2.53
C CYS A 93 8.22 5.65 -1.68
N GLY A 94 6.97 5.83 -2.05
CA GLY A 94 6.06 6.71 -1.32
C GLY A 94 5.76 6.20 0.09
N THR A 95 5.55 4.91 0.26
CA THR A 95 5.37 4.28 1.58
C THR A 95 6.64 4.37 2.43
N LEU A 96 7.82 4.16 1.85
CA LEU A 96 9.12 4.35 2.52
C LEU A 96 9.26 5.77 3.05
N ARG A 97 8.96 6.78 2.23
CA ARG A 97 8.97 8.19 2.61
C ARG A 97 8.08 8.44 3.84
N GLU A 98 6.86 7.94 3.83
CA GLU A 98 5.92 8.16 4.94
C GLU A 98 6.36 7.43 6.22
N VAL A 99 6.88 6.22 6.11
CA VAL A 99 7.44 5.48 7.26
C VAL A 99 8.58 6.25 7.92
N LEU A 100 9.50 6.81 7.11
CA LEU A 100 10.69 7.49 7.62
C LEU A 100 10.42 8.90 8.17
N LYS A 101 9.22 9.47 7.99
CA LYS A 101 8.76 10.65 8.73
C LYS A 101 8.67 10.39 10.23
N HIS A 102 8.51 9.13 10.66
CA HIS A 102 8.45 8.77 12.07
C HIS A 102 9.85 8.73 12.67
N PRO A 103 10.20 9.63 13.62
CA PRO A 103 11.56 9.71 14.17
C PRO A 103 11.93 8.50 15.02
N GLY A 104 10.94 7.72 15.48
CA GLY A 104 11.15 6.51 16.25
C GLY A 104 11.61 5.31 15.42
N VAL A 105 11.40 5.33 14.10
CA VAL A 105 11.86 4.27 13.20
C VAL A 105 13.39 4.33 13.08
N GLU A 106 14.04 3.21 13.37
CA GLU A 106 15.51 3.07 13.33
C GLU A 106 15.98 2.46 12.00
N ARG A 107 15.16 1.64 11.37
CA ARG A 107 15.42 1.02 10.06
C ARG A 107 14.14 0.74 9.33
N CYS A 108 14.11 1.06 8.05
CA CYS A 108 13.08 0.67 7.10
C CYS A 108 13.74 -0.02 5.91
N THR A 109 13.42 -1.31 5.71
CA THR A 109 13.90 -2.08 4.56
C THR A 109 12.75 -2.23 3.58
N GLN A 110 12.91 -1.71 2.36
CA GLN A 110 12.00 -1.89 1.25
C GLN A 110 12.54 -2.94 0.30
N ILE A 111 11.72 -3.92 -0.04
CA ILE A 111 12.08 -5.04 -0.89
C ILE A 111 11.12 -5.07 -2.07
N ASP A 112 11.56 -4.60 -3.22
CA ASP A 112 10.81 -4.66 -4.46
C ASP A 112 11.52 -5.58 -5.45
N ILE A 113 10.74 -6.32 -6.23
CA ILE A 113 11.31 -7.26 -7.19
C ILE A 113 11.85 -6.54 -8.44
N ASP A 114 11.34 -5.35 -8.74
CA ASP A 114 11.63 -4.62 -9.98
C ASP A 114 12.31 -3.27 -9.72
N GLU A 115 13.64 -3.25 -9.78
CA GLU A 115 14.45 -2.02 -9.66
C GLU A 115 14.00 -0.91 -10.63
N LYS A 116 13.39 -1.27 -11.76
CA LYS A 116 12.94 -0.31 -12.77
C LYS A 116 11.78 0.57 -12.31
N VAL A 117 10.93 0.07 -11.41
CA VAL A 117 9.86 0.87 -10.80
C VAL A 117 10.48 1.98 -9.95
N THR A 118 11.47 1.65 -9.11
CA THR A 118 12.18 2.65 -8.31
C THR A 118 12.95 3.65 -9.17
N TRP A 119 13.61 3.17 -10.22
CA TRP A 119 14.29 4.07 -11.17
C TRP A 119 13.29 5.02 -11.84
N ALA A 120 12.15 4.54 -12.31
CA ALA A 120 11.11 5.37 -12.92
C ALA A 120 10.56 6.40 -11.92
N SER A 121 10.37 6.01 -10.66
CA SER A 121 9.92 6.93 -9.60
C SER A 121 10.94 8.04 -9.37
N GLN A 122 12.22 7.73 -9.31
CA GLN A 122 13.29 8.72 -9.19
C GLN A 122 13.31 9.72 -10.37
N GLN A 123 12.94 9.28 -11.57
CA GLN A 123 12.93 10.15 -12.76
C GLN A 123 11.68 11.03 -12.84
N TRP A 124 10.51 10.49 -12.54
CA TRP A 124 9.23 11.18 -12.81
C TRP A 124 8.43 11.55 -11.57
N PHE A 125 8.72 10.96 -10.40
CA PHE A 125 8.08 11.22 -9.11
C PHE A 125 9.12 11.47 -8.01
N PRO A 126 10.12 12.35 -8.24
CA PRO A 126 11.25 12.51 -7.31
C PRO A 126 10.79 12.85 -5.88
N GLU A 127 9.63 13.50 -5.73
CA GLU A 127 9.05 13.80 -4.43
C GLU A 127 8.69 12.56 -3.58
N LEU A 128 8.52 11.39 -4.19
CA LEU A 128 8.31 10.12 -3.46
C LEU A 128 9.62 9.53 -2.96
N CYS A 129 10.73 9.88 -3.61
CA CYS A 129 12.04 9.30 -3.40
C CYS A 129 12.94 10.12 -2.45
N ASP A 130 12.41 11.19 -1.85
CA ASP A 130 13.17 12.11 -0.98
C ASP A 130 13.83 11.41 0.23
N ALA A 131 13.30 10.26 0.65
CA ALA A 131 13.81 9.49 1.76
C ALA A 131 14.75 8.33 1.37
N ASN A 132 15.03 8.13 0.08
CA ASN A 132 15.83 6.99 -0.38
C ASN A 132 17.27 7.02 0.14
N ASP A 133 17.83 8.22 0.37
CA ASP A 133 19.18 8.43 0.90
C ASP A 133 19.19 8.60 2.44
N ASP A 134 18.05 8.45 3.13
CA ASP A 134 18.02 8.47 4.60
C ASP A 134 18.86 7.29 5.15
N PRO A 135 19.77 7.51 6.11
CA PRO A 135 20.63 6.45 6.65
C PRO A 135 19.83 5.30 7.31
N ARG A 136 18.55 5.47 7.56
CA ARG A 136 17.63 4.44 8.06
C ARG A 136 16.98 3.63 6.95
N ALA A 137 17.02 4.11 5.70
CA ALA A 137 16.49 3.42 4.53
C ALA A 137 17.43 2.32 4.05
N GLU A 138 16.85 1.22 3.62
CA GLU A 138 17.54 0.16 2.88
C GLU A 138 16.62 -0.30 1.75
N LEU A 139 17.05 -0.08 0.50
CA LEU A 139 16.34 -0.53 -0.69
C LEU A 139 17.02 -1.81 -1.20
N LEU A 140 16.24 -2.88 -1.31
CA LEU A 140 16.67 -4.17 -1.86
C LEU A 140 15.80 -4.51 -3.07
N PHE A 141 16.45 -5.02 -4.12
CA PHE A 141 15.77 -5.49 -5.33
C PHE A 141 15.85 -7.00 -5.38
N ASP A 142 14.85 -7.66 -4.77
CA ASP A 142 14.84 -9.11 -4.55
C ASP A 142 13.40 -9.62 -4.37
N ASP A 143 13.24 -10.94 -4.31
CA ASP A 143 11.96 -11.59 -3.99
C ASP A 143 11.57 -11.34 -2.52
N GLY A 144 10.52 -10.52 -2.32
CA GLY A 144 10.00 -10.18 -1.01
C GLY A 144 9.45 -11.39 -0.23
N ILE A 145 8.90 -12.40 -0.91
CA ILE A 145 8.43 -13.64 -0.26
C ILE A 145 9.61 -14.40 0.31
N ALA A 146 10.65 -14.59 -0.48
CA ALA A 146 11.88 -15.26 -0.04
C ALA A 146 12.56 -14.47 1.09
N TRP A 147 12.57 -13.14 1.00
CA TRP A 147 13.16 -12.29 2.04
C TRP A 147 12.43 -12.45 3.39
N VAL A 148 11.08 -12.36 3.42
CA VAL A 148 10.29 -12.54 4.64
C VAL A 148 10.50 -13.92 5.25
N LYS A 149 10.47 -14.97 4.42
CA LYS A 149 10.73 -16.36 4.84
C LYS A 149 12.07 -16.53 5.57
N ASN A 150 13.09 -15.79 5.14
CA ASN A 150 14.44 -15.83 5.69
C ASN A 150 14.65 -14.86 6.87
N CYS A 151 13.66 -14.02 7.20
CA CYS A 151 13.74 -13.14 8.36
C CYS A 151 13.94 -13.92 9.66
N ALA A 152 14.76 -13.36 10.54
CA ALA A 152 14.90 -13.90 11.90
C ALA A 152 13.54 -13.79 12.63
N PRO A 153 13.13 -14.81 13.38
CA PRO A 153 11.89 -14.76 14.15
C PRO A 153 11.85 -13.57 15.11
N GLY A 154 10.74 -12.86 15.16
CA GLY A 154 10.55 -11.72 16.07
C GLY A 154 11.48 -10.53 15.80
N SER A 155 11.92 -10.35 14.56
CA SER A 155 12.86 -9.28 14.20
C SER A 155 12.18 -7.99 13.75
N MET A 156 10.91 -8.02 13.31
CA MET A 156 10.19 -6.88 12.75
C MET A 156 9.10 -6.36 13.70
N ASP A 157 8.96 -5.04 13.74
CA ASP A 157 7.87 -4.37 14.45
C ASP A 157 6.65 -4.19 13.53
N VAL A 158 6.88 -3.81 12.28
CA VAL A 158 5.83 -3.62 11.27
C VAL A 158 6.29 -4.22 9.94
N ILE A 159 5.40 -4.93 9.27
CA ILE A 159 5.56 -5.36 7.88
C ILE A 159 4.42 -4.74 7.08
N ILE A 160 4.73 -4.02 6.01
CA ILE A 160 3.76 -3.40 5.09
C ILE A 160 3.88 -4.13 3.75
N ILE A 161 2.78 -4.71 3.30
CA ILE A 161 2.68 -5.34 1.97
C ILE A 161 2.04 -4.31 1.04
N ASP A 162 2.89 -3.68 0.26
CA ASP A 162 2.59 -2.60 -0.68
C ASP A 162 2.81 -3.13 -2.11
N SER A 163 1.93 -4.04 -2.51
CA SER A 163 2.02 -4.77 -3.77
C SER A 163 0.92 -4.37 -4.74
N THR A 164 1.09 -4.75 -5.99
CA THR A 164 -0.01 -4.79 -6.97
C THR A 164 -1.11 -5.78 -6.53
N ASP A 165 -2.23 -5.79 -7.23
CA ASP A 165 -3.34 -6.72 -7.03
C ASP A 165 -2.87 -8.19 -7.07
N PRO A 166 -3.64 -9.15 -6.51
CA PRO A 166 -3.25 -10.57 -6.40
C PRO A 166 -3.24 -11.28 -7.75
N VAL A 167 -2.44 -10.79 -8.70
CA VAL A 167 -2.26 -11.30 -10.05
C VAL A 167 -0.77 -11.53 -10.32
N GLY A 168 -0.44 -12.63 -11.01
CA GLY A 168 0.92 -12.94 -11.41
C GLY A 168 1.91 -13.05 -10.23
N PRO A 169 3.03 -12.32 -10.24
CA PRO A 169 4.04 -12.41 -9.18
C PRO A 169 3.53 -12.03 -7.79
N ALA A 170 2.53 -11.15 -7.70
CA ALA A 170 1.97 -10.71 -6.43
C ALA A 170 1.00 -11.72 -5.77
N GLU A 171 0.49 -12.72 -6.51
CA GLU A 171 -0.45 -13.72 -5.99
C GLU A 171 0.07 -14.41 -4.72
N GLY A 172 1.37 -14.70 -4.68
CA GLY A 172 2.02 -15.33 -3.53
C GLY A 172 1.98 -14.51 -2.24
N LEU A 173 1.85 -13.17 -2.33
CA LEU A 173 1.77 -12.26 -1.20
C LEU A 173 0.40 -12.29 -0.48
N PHE A 174 -0.58 -12.97 -1.05
CA PHE A 174 -1.92 -13.17 -0.50
C PHE A 174 -2.16 -14.62 -0.01
N ALA A 175 -1.09 -15.42 0.09
CA ALA A 175 -1.18 -16.81 0.50
C ALA A 175 -1.02 -16.99 2.02
N VAL A 176 -1.73 -17.97 2.60
CA VAL A 176 -1.65 -18.32 4.03
C VAL A 176 -0.21 -18.60 4.48
N ASP A 177 0.59 -19.27 3.65
CA ASP A 177 1.98 -19.60 4.02
C ASP A 177 2.87 -18.36 4.08
N PHE A 178 2.64 -17.37 3.22
CA PHE A 178 3.31 -16.07 3.31
C PHE A 178 2.93 -15.33 4.60
N TYR A 179 1.64 -15.34 4.97
CA TYR A 179 1.19 -14.76 6.25
C TYR A 179 1.79 -15.46 7.47
N LYS A 180 2.01 -16.79 7.42
CA LYS A 180 2.73 -17.51 8.46
C LYS A 180 4.20 -17.07 8.57
N ASP A 181 4.86 -16.84 7.44
CA ASP A 181 6.23 -16.33 7.43
C ASP A 181 6.29 -14.89 7.97
N CYS A 182 5.32 -14.02 7.63
CA CYS A 182 5.16 -12.69 8.23
C CYS A 182 4.94 -12.78 9.74
N LEU A 183 4.03 -13.66 10.19
CA LEU A 183 3.75 -13.88 11.62
C LEU A 183 5.02 -14.30 12.39
N LYS A 184 5.82 -15.19 11.81
CA LYS A 184 7.11 -15.62 12.39
C LYS A 184 8.11 -14.47 12.48
N ALA A 185 8.18 -13.61 11.46
CA ALA A 185 9.11 -12.48 11.41
C ALA A 185 8.70 -11.35 12.38
N LEU A 186 7.41 -11.19 12.65
CA LEU A 186 6.89 -10.17 13.55
C LEU A 186 7.17 -10.48 15.02
N LYS A 187 7.39 -9.42 15.81
CA LYS A 187 7.37 -9.48 17.28
C LYS A 187 5.94 -9.74 17.78
N PRO A 188 5.75 -10.13 19.04
CA PRO A 188 4.41 -10.41 19.60
C PRO A 188 3.40 -9.26 19.45
N GLU A 189 3.84 -8.00 19.56
CA GLU A 189 3.01 -6.80 19.37
C GLU A 189 3.14 -6.21 17.96
N GLY A 190 3.79 -6.96 17.04
CA GLY A 190 4.02 -6.51 15.69
C GLY A 190 2.74 -6.37 14.87
N LEU A 191 2.83 -5.60 13.79
CA LEU A 191 1.71 -5.34 12.89
C LEU A 191 2.05 -5.73 11.46
N LEU A 192 1.12 -6.42 10.82
CA LEU A 192 1.08 -6.62 9.38
C LEU A 192 0.09 -5.61 8.79
N VAL A 193 0.47 -4.95 7.71
CA VAL A 193 -0.43 -4.11 6.90
C VAL A 193 -0.41 -4.64 5.49
N GLN A 194 -1.58 -4.79 4.88
CA GLN A 194 -1.69 -5.18 3.48
C GLN A 194 -2.67 -4.29 2.75
N GLN A 195 -2.32 -3.81 1.56
CA GLN A 195 -3.30 -3.26 0.65
C GLN A 195 -4.41 -4.32 0.41
N SER A 196 -5.66 -3.92 0.40
CA SER A 196 -6.78 -4.87 0.45
C SER A 196 -7.97 -4.47 -0.41
N GLU A 197 -7.72 -3.82 -1.52
CA GLU A 197 -8.70 -3.57 -2.55
C GLU A 197 -9.85 -2.60 -2.20
N SER A 198 -10.80 -2.46 -3.16
CA SER A 198 -11.99 -1.64 -2.99
C SER A 198 -13.00 -2.29 -2.04
N PRO A 199 -13.38 -1.62 -0.93
CA PRO A 199 -14.40 -2.15 -0.02
C PRO A 199 -15.73 -2.41 -0.70
N LEU A 200 -16.12 -1.57 -1.67
CA LEU A 200 -17.41 -1.69 -2.35
C LEU A 200 -17.50 -2.93 -3.23
N LEU A 201 -16.41 -3.27 -3.91
CA LEU A 201 -16.37 -4.40 -4.86
C LEU A 201 -15.96 -5.71 -4.18
N HIS A 202 -15.03 -5.65 -3.18
CA HIS A 202 -14.30 -6.84 -2.76
C HIS A 202 -14.49 -7.24 -1.28
N SER A 203 -15.48 -6.64 -0.57
CA SER A 203 -15.73 -7.01 0.84
C SER A 203 -16.09 -8.49 1.03
N ASP A 204 -16.89 -9.07 0.12
CA ASP A 204 -17.33 -10.48 0.18
C ASP A 204 -16.34 -11.46 -0.48
N SER A 205 -15.29 -10.97 -1.12
CA SER A 205 -14.31 -11.76 -1.88
C SER A 205 -12.90 -11.58 -1.32
N ILE A 206 -12.11 -10.70 -1.92
CA ILE A 206 -10.67 -10.54 -1.62
C ILE A 206 -10.45 -10.11 -0.17
N ILE A 207 -11.15 -9.07 0.33
CA ILE A 207 -10.98 -8.58 1.70
C ILE A 207 -11.34 -9.66 2.71
N LYS A 208 -12.46 -10.35 2.48
CA LYS A 208 -12.88 -11.47 3.34
C LYS A 208 -11.84 -12.60 3.33
N LYS A 209 -11.33 -12.94 2.14
CA LYS A 209 -10.28 -13.96 2.01
C LYS A 209 -9.02 -13.56 2.79
N ILE A 210 -8.57 -12.30 2.69
CA ILE A 210 -7.44 -11.78 3.46
C ILE A 210 -7.67 -11.99 4.97
N HIS A 211 -8.85 -11.63 5.49
CA HIS A 211 -9.19 -11.84 6.91
C HIS A 211 -9.12 -13.31 7.33
N LEU A 212 -9.69 -14.20 6.50
CA LEU A 212 -9.68 -15.64 6.78
C LEU A 212 -8.26 -16.22 6.73
N ASP A 213 -7.49 -15.88 5.70
CA ASP A 213 -6.14 -16.37 5.51
C ASP A 213 -5.17 -15.86 6.59
N MET A 214 -5.31 -14.61 7.03
CA MET A 214 -4.57 -14.08 8.17
C MET A 214 -4.94 -14.78 9.48
N ALA A 215 -6.22 -15.07 9.70
CA ALA A 215 -6.67 -15.85 10.87
C ALA A 215 -6.13 -17.29 10.82
N ASP A 216 -6.16 -17.95 9.68
CA ASP A 216 -5.62 -19.31 9.47
C ASP A 216 -4.09 -19.34 9.64
N ALA A 217 -3.40 -18.24 9.31
CA ALA A 217 -1.98 -18.08 9.59
C ALA A 217 -1.66 -17.89 11.09
N GLY A 218 -2.63 -17.49 11.91
CA GLY A 218 -2.49 -17.36 13.36
C GLY A 218 -2.57 -15.92 13.89
N PHE A 219 -2.90 -14.92 13.06
CA PHE A 219 -3.18 -13.57 13.54
C PHE A 219 -4.47 -13.54 14.36
N GLN A 220 -4.43 -12.93 15.54
CA GLN A 220 -5.59 -12.92 16.46
C GLN A 220 -6.49 -11.71 16.27
N GLN A 221 -5.95 -10.62 15.70
CA GLN A 221 -6.66 -9.39 15.43
C GLN A 221 -6.49 -9.02 13.97
N CYS A 222 -7.58 -8.65 13.31
CA CYS A 222 -7.59 -8.18 11.93
C CYS A 222 -8.65 -7.09 11.77
N HIS A 223 -8.31 -6.00 11.08
CA HIS A 223 -9.22 -4.88 10.84
C HIS A 223 -8.89 -4.18 9.53
N THR A 224 -9.91 -3.91 8.72
CA THR A 224 -9.76 -3.18 7.45
C THR A 224 -10.10 -1.71 7.63
N LEU A 225 -9.22 -0.83 7.15
CA LEU A 225 -9.33 0.61 7.16
C LEU A 225 -9.62 1.11 5.74
N PRO A 226 -10.85 1.56 5.45
CA PRO A 226 -11.16 2.16 4.16
C PRO A 226 -10.70 3.62 4.07
N PHE A 227 -10.29 4.04 2.87
CA PHE A 227 -9.89 5.42 2.58
C PHE A 227 -10.17 5.77 1.10
N PRO A 228 -10.31 7.07 0.76
CA PRO A 228 -10.49 7.48 -0.62
C PRO A 228 -9.20 7.28 -1.42
N GLN A 229 -9.32 6.76 -2.64
CA GLN A 229 -8.26 6.71 -3.63
C GLN A 229 -8.87 6.91 -5.02
N PRO A 230 -9.00 8.17 -5.48
CA PRO A 230 -9.80 8.53 -6.67
C PRO A 230 -9.44 7.81 -7.95
N VAL A 231 -8.16 7.43 -8.14
CA VAL A 231 -7.69 6.78 -9.37
C VAL A 231 -7.82 5.26 -9.36
N TYR A 232 -8.21 4.67 -8.21
CA TYR A 232 -8.44 3.23 -8.11
C TYR A 232 -9.93 2.87 -8.27
N PRO A 233 -10.27 1.58 -8.43
CA PRO A 233 -11.65 1.15 -8.63
C PRO A 233 -12.61 1.73 -7.59
N THR A 234 -13.69 2.34 -8.07
CA THR A 234 -14.73 3.03 -7.27
C THR A 234 -14.28 4.31 -6.53
N GLY A 235 -13.01 4.72 -6.62
CA GLY A 235 -12.47 5.85 -5.85
C GLY A 235 -12.33 5.57 -4.35
N TRP A 236 -12.47 4.30 -3.94
CA TRP A 236 -12.45 3.87 -2.55
C TRP A 236 -11.62 2.61 -2.38
N TRP A 237 -10.56 2.72 -1.60
CA TRP A 237 -9.58 1.66 -1.36
C TRP A 237 -9.53 1.28 0.11
N SER A 238 -8.71 0.30 0.45
CA SER A 238 -8.51 -0.09 1.84
C SER A 238 -7.13 -0.71 2.08
N CYS A 239 -6.72 -0.68 3.35
CA CYS A 239 -5.68 -1.55 3.86
C CYS A 239 -6.20 -2.37 5.04
N THR A 240 -5.68 -3.58 5.19
CA THR A 240 -6.02 -4.45 6.30
C THR A 240 -4.83 -4.57 7.24
N MET A 241 -5.04 -4.23 8.52
CA MET A 241 -4.06 -4.42 9.59
C MET A 241 -4.34 -5.70 10.34
N ALA A 242 -3.29 -6.46 10.68
CA ALA A 242 -3.39 -7.63 11.53
C ALA A 242 -2.28 -7.66 12.58
N SER A 243 -2.55 -8.29 13.73
CA SER A 243 -1.58 -8.46 14.81
C SER A 243 -1.62 -9.87 15.40
N PRO A 244 -0.46 -10.44 15.77
CA PRO A 244 -0.41 -11.70 16.52
C PRO A 244 -1.14 -11.63 17.85
N HIS A 245 -0.92 -10.59 18.65
CA HIS A 245 -1.44 -10.45 20.02
C HIS A 245 -1.83 -9.00 20.36
N GLY A 246 -1.42 -8.00 19.58
CA GLY A 246 -1.72 -6.59 19.82
C GLY A 246 -3.12 -6.18 19.37
N SER A 247 -3.56 -5.01 19.79
CA SER A 247 -4.76 -4.38 19.24
C SER A 247 -4.45 -3.74 17.89
N VAL A 248 -5.36 -3.85 16.93
CA VAL A 248 -5.32 -3.16 15.64
C VAL A 248 -6.29 -1.97 15.58
N THR A 249 -7.01 -1.71 16.68
CA THR A 249 -8.00 -0.63 16.75
C THR A 249 -7.71 0.42 17.84
N HIS A 250 -6.73 0.13 18.72
CA HIS A 250 -6.25 1.10 19.72
C HIS A 250 -4.91 1.64 19.26
N PHE A 251 -4.79 2.94 19.19
CA PHE A 251 -3.57 3.60 18.74
C PHE A 251 -3.16 4.73 19.71
N ARG A 252 -1.95 5.22 19.56
CA ARG A 252 -1.35 6.29 20.37
C ARG A 252 -1.91 7.65 19.91
N GLU A 253 -3.16 7.95 20.34
CA GLU A 253 -3.90 9.15 19.91
C GLU A 253 -3.17 10.46 20.21
N SER A 254 -2.54 10.57 21.38
CA SER A 254 -1.78 11.76 21.76
C SER A 254 -0.58 11.98 20.84
N ASP A 255 0.10 10.90 20.44
CA ASP A 255 1.25 10.97 19.55
C ASP A 255 0.80 11.32 18.12
N ALA A 256 -0.31 10.74 17.66
CA ALA A 256 -0.89 11.05 16.35
C ALA A 256 -1.34 12.54 16.28
N ALA A 257 -1.92 13.05 17.34
CA ALA A 257 -2.31 14.48 17.44
C ALA A 257 -1.10 15.42 17.49
N ALA A 258 -0.01 14.99 18.11
CA ALA A 258 1.20 15.81 18.33
C ALA A 258 2.33 15.49 17.33
N LYS A 259 2.04 14.77 16.25
CA LYS A 259 3.07 14.40 15.27
C LYS A 259 3.84 15.62 14.76
N ALA A 260 5.16 15.50 14.70
CA ALA A 260 6.08 16.60 14.36
C ALA A 260 6.34 16.74 12.83
N PHE A 261 5.59 16.02 12.01
CA PHE A 261 5.71 16.05 10.56
C PHE A 261 4.37 16.34 9.89
N GLU A 262 4.43 16.89 8.69
CA GLU A 262 3.23 17.24 7.92
C GLU A 262 2.70 16.03 7.14
N THR A 263 1.38 15.99 7.01
CA THR A 263 0.60 15.05 6.20
C THR A 263 -0.43 15.83 5.42
N GLN A 264 -0.84 15.31 4.25
CA GLN A 264 -1.85 15.94 3.41
C GLN A 264 -3.26 15.40 3.70
N TYR A 265 -3.37 14.15 4.10
CA TYR A 265 -4.63 13.48 4.37
C TYR A 265 -4.73 12.98 5.81
N TYR A 266 -3.71 12.22 6.27
CA TYR A 266 -3.75 11.58 7.57
C TYR A 266 -3.73 12.61 8.72
N ASN A 267 -4.66 12.45 9.64
CA ASN A 267 -4.68 13.11 10.96
C ASN A 267 -5.39 12.21 11.97
N LEU A 268 -5.48 12.64 13.23
CA LEU A 268 -6.13 11.90 14.30
C LEU A 268 -7.59 11.53 13.98
N GLU A 269 -8.34 12.47 13.42
CA GLU A 269 -9.77 12.30 13.09
C GLU A 269 -9.96 11.34 11.91
N ILE A 270 -9.10 11.40 10.92
CA ILE A 270 -9.08 10.44 9.80
C ILE A 270 -8.76 9.03 10.29
N HIS A 271 -7.78 8.88 11.20
CA HIS A 271 -7.48 7.56 11.77
C HIS A 271 -8.68 6.98 12.50
N ARG A 272 -9.32 7.76 13.39
CA ARG A 272 -10.56 7.36 14.09
C ARG A 272 -11.68 7.02 13.10
N GLY A 273 -11.84 7.84 12.07
CA GLY A 273 -12.85 7.62 11.02
C GLY A 273 -12.60 6.35 10.22
N ALA A 274 -11.36 6.05 9.87
CA ALA A 274 -10.98 4.85 9.12
C ALA A 274 -11.18 3.55 9.93
N LEU A 275 -11.12 3.61 11.27
CA LEU A 275 -11.47 2.47 12.14
C LEU A 275 -12.98 2.18 12.17
N ALA A 276 -13.82 3.10 11.72
CA ALA A 276 -15.26 2.93 11.66
C ALA A 276 -15.67 2.16 10.39
N MET A 277 -15.76 0.84 10.50
CA MET A 277 -16.13 -0.03 9.39
C MET A 277 -17.60 0.16 9.00
N PRO A 278 -17.92 0.35 7.70
CA PRO A 278 -19.29 0.44 7.19
C PRO A 278 -20.11 -0.83 7.46
N GLU A 279 -21.42 -0.70 7.60
CA GLU A 279 -22.30 -1.82 7.95
C GLU A 279 -22.32 -2.97 6.93
N PHE A 280 -22.17 -2.67 5.64
CA PHE A 280 -22.10 -3.73 4.62
C PHE A 280 -20.80 -4.56 4.75
N MET A 281 -19.67 -3.92 5.06
CA MET A 281 -18.40 -4.61 5.32
C MET A 281 -18.49 -5.47 6.58
N LYS A 282 -19.04 -4.94 7.70
CA LYS A 282 -19.27 -5.73 8.90
C LYS A 282 -20.07 -7.00 8.60
N ARG A 283 -21.15 -6.89 7.81
CA ARG A 283 -21.97 -8.04 7.40
C ARG A 283 -21.19 -9.03 6.51
N ALA A 284 -20.36 -8.55 5.62
CA ALA A 284 -19.55 -9.38 4.75
C ALA A 284 -18.49 -10.17 5.53
N LEU A 285 -17.77 -9.49 6.44
CA LEU A 285 -16.65 -10.05 7.19
C LEU A 285 -17.10 -10.88 8.41
N SER A 286 -18.36 -10.76 8.88
CA SER A 286 -18.88 -11.52 10.03
C SER A 286 -19.46 -12.89 9.68
N LYS A 287 -19.55 -13.25 8.41
CA LYS A 287 -20.06 -14.54 7.91
C LYS A 287 -18.91 -15.49 7.59
#